data_f329cdaa79530a7e95bcce2ed3cfeb01
#
_entry.id   f329cdaa79530a7e95bcce2ed3cfeb01
#
_cell.length_a   1.000
_cell.length_b   1.000
_cell.length_c   1.000
_cell.angle_alpha   90.00
_cell.angle_beta   90.00
_cell.angle_gamma   90.00
#
_symmetry.space_group_name_H-M   'P 1'
#
loop_
_entity.id
_entity.type
_entity.pdbx_description
1 polymer ?
#
loop_
_entity_poly.entity_id
_entity_poly.type
_entity_poly.pdbx_seq_one_letter_code
_entity_poly.pdbx_strand_id
1 'polypeptide(L)'
;MRVRFAPSPTGQLHVGNARTALFNWLLARGQGGAFILRIEDTDVARSTRESEAAILRDLRWLGLEWDEGPDIGGSRGPYRQSERLHLYQSYAKELLAADHAYYCFCSATQLDAERQEALAAGRPALHACTCRRLSPEQAAARIAAGERPAIRFRVPEGREVIFTDAVRGDVRFHTDVIGDPVIVRADGHPAYNFAVVIDDALMEVTDVIRGEDHISNTPRQVLLYEALGFAPPNFAHLSLVMGPDHSPLSKRHGATSVAEFRSKGYLPEALVNYLALIGWSPGGGDELLPIDELARRFSLEGVGHSAGVFDEEKLAWANRHYLKVADPTRIAELSLPYFDDAGIRMMPDGRGLEFLAAAMALANASVDRLHQIPARLAFLFDYSPERSLGDVGIRSEISTEGARAVVRALAEELAGAPRLDREKYRALAHQVKVKTGQKAKALFHPIRIVLTGRAEGPELDLAVPAIDLGADLPESAGIPKVLGNRERAVAFAQALERTNPESRSPNP
;
A
#
# COMPACT_ATOMS: atom_id res chain seq x y z
N MET A 1 21.01 -11.03 14.62
CA MET A 1 19.55 -10.99 14.58
C MET A 1 19.04 -11.46 13.21
N ARG A 2 18.00 -12.28 13.18
CA ARG A 2 17.34 -12.75 11.96
C ARG A 2 15.83 -12.73 12.19
N VAL A 3 15.13 -11.98 11.38
CA VAL A 3 13.67 -11.85 11.43
C VAL A 3 13.06 -12.29 10.11
N ARG A 4 11.74 -12.57 10.09
CA ARG A 4 11.09 -13.00 8.86
C ARG A 4 9.68 -12.41 8.72
N PHE A 5 9.33 -12.12 7.47
CA PHE A 5 7.95 -12.03 7.05
C PHE A 5 7.56 -13.31 6.30
N ALA A 6 6.45 -13.92 6.71
CA ALA A 6 6.07 -15.25 6.24
C ALA A 6 4.60 -15.27 5.75
N PRO A 7 4.31 -14.63 4.60
CA PRO A 7 2.95 -14.57 4.10
C PRO A 7 2.50 -15.85 3.42
N SER A 8 1.21 -16.21 3.58
CA SER A 8 0.54 -17.18 2.72
C SER A 8 0.08 -16.49 1.44
N PRO A 9 0.41 -17.01 0.23
CA PRO A 9 0.10 -16.36 -1.04
C PRO A 9 -1.35 -16.65 -1.48
N THR A 10 -2.32 -16.21 -0.69
CA THR A 10 -3.76 -16.45 -0.87
C THR A 10 -4.53 -15.22 -1.36
N GLY A 11 -3.83 -14.13 -1.70
CA GLY A 11 -4.42 -12.88 -2.16
C GLY A 11 -3.44 -11.72 -2.18
N GLN A 12 -3.97 -10.50 -2.15
CA GLN A 12 -3.19 -9.26 -2.12
C GLN A 12 -2.58 -9.00 -0.74
N LEU A 13 -1.50 -8.23 -0.69
CA LEU A 13 -0.87 -7.82 0.56
C LEU A 13 -1.75 -6.79 1.28
N HIS A 14 -2.42 -7.22 2.36
CA HIS A 14 -3.21 -6.35 3.23
C HIS A 14 -2.29 -5.42 4.04
N VAL A 15 -2.72 -4.17 4.32
CA VAL A 15 -1.89 -3.20 5.06
C VAL A 15 -1.52 -3.66 6.47
N GLY A 16 -2.35 -4.47 7.13
CA GLY A 16 -1.98 -5.09 8.41
C GLY A 16 -0.77 -6.02 8.29
N ASN A 17 -0.73 -6.84 7.24
CA ASN A 17 0.42 -7.70 6.93
C ASN A 17 1.63 -6.88 6.45
N ALA A 18 1.40 -5.82 5.66
CA ALA A 18 2.44 -4.89 5.24
C ALA A 18 3.08 -4.19 6.46
N ARG A 19 2.29 -3.79 7.47
CA ARG A 19 2.81 -3.26 8.74
C ARG A 19 3.65 -4.30 9.48
N THR A 20 3.21 -5.54 9.52
CA THR A 20 3.99 -6.63 10.12
C THR A 20 5.32 -6.84 9.38
N ALA A 21 5.32 -6.85 8.04
CA ALA A 21 6.54 -6.90 7.23
C ALA A 21 7.46 -5.70 7.52
N LEU A 22 6.90 -4.50 7.58
CA LEU A 22 7.62 -3.26 7.88
C LEU A 22 8.30 -3.32 9.25
N PHE A 23 7.63 -3.77 10.30
CA PHE A 23 8.21 -3.84 11.65
C PHE A 23 9.36 -4.85 11.72
N ASN A 24 9.24 -6.00 11.05
CA ASN A 24 10.36 -6.94 10.88
C ASN A 24 11.53 -6.28 10.13
N TRP A 25 11.25 -5.58 9.03
CA TRP A 25 12.25 -4.90 8.23
C TRP A 25 12.96 -3.79 9.01
N LEU A 26 12.20 -2.93 9.70
CA LEU A 26 12.75 -1.85 10.52
C LEU A 26 13.67 -2.39 11.62
N LEU A 27 13.26 -3.45 12.32
CA LEU A 27 14.07 -4.08 13.35
C LEU A 27 15.37 -4.65 12.77
N ALA A 28 15.30 -5.36 11.64
CA ALA A 28 16.47 -5.90 10.97
C ALA A 28 17.44 -4.78 10.55
N ARG A 29 16.94 -3.76 9.85
CA ARG A 29 17.80 -2.65 9.36
C ARG A 29 18.37 -1.82 10.50
N GLY A 30 17.61 -1.54 11.54
CA GLY A 30 18.06 -0.77 12.70
C GLY A 30 19.17 -1.47 13.51
N GLN A 31 19.19 -2.81 13.49
CA GLN A 31 20.16 -3.61 14.25
C GLN A 31 21.20 -4.34 13.38
N GLY A 32 21.28 -4.03 12.08
CA GLY A 32 22.23 -4.69 11.17
C GLY A 32 21.97 -6.20 11.01
N GLY A 33 20.73 -6.65 11.18
CA GLY A 33 20.30 -8.02 11.04
C GLY A 33 19.81 -8.38 9.64
N ALA A 34 19.35 -9.63 9.45
CA ALA A 34 18.79 -10.13 8.21
C ALA A 34 17.26 -10.19 8.24
N PHE A 35 16.63 -9.71 7.18
CA PHE A 35 15.21 -9.82 6.92
C PHE A 35 14.94 -10.90 5.88
N ILE A 36 14.23 -11.95 6.27
CA ILE A 36 13.93 -13.14 5.46
C ILE A 36 12.48 -13.03 4.95
N LEU A 37 12.28 -13.33 3.67
CA LEU A 37 10.95 -13.58 3.12
C LEU A 37 10.74 -15.07 2.92
N ARG A 38 9.74 -15.67 3.59
CA ARG A 38 9.33 -17.06 3.43
C ARG A 38 7.89 -17.14 2.94
N ILE A 39 7.64 -17.94 1.92
CA ILE A 39 6.30 -18.17 1.39
C ILE A 39 5.68 -19.41 2.04
N GLU A 40 4.56 -19.21 2.73
CA GLU A 40 3.81 -20.28 3.41
C GLU A 40 2.68 -20.81 2.51
N ASP A 41 3.04 -21.63 1.52
CA ASP A 41 2.19 -22.15 0.45
C ASP A 41 1.76 -23.63 0.66
N THR A 42 1.67 -24.09 1.91
CA THR A 42 1.21 -25.44 2.26
C THR A 42 -0.30 -25.65 2.04
N ASP A 43 -1.08 -24.59 1.89
CA ASP A 43 -2.46 -24.65 1.45
C ASP A 43 -2.50 -24.52 -0.08
N VAL A 44 -2.28 -25.66 -0.75
CA VAL A 44 -2.18 -25.73 -2.23
C VAL A 44 -3.45 -25.24 -2.93
N ALA A 45 -4.62 -25.41 -2.30
CA ALA A 45 -5.90 -25.02 -2.90
C ALA A 45 -6.08 -23.48 -2.97
N ARG A 46 -5.50 -22.73 -2.04
CA ARG A 46 -5.64 -21.27 -1.96
C ARG A 46 -4.39 -20.51 -2.37
N SER A 47 -3.24 -21.17 -2.46
CA SER A 47 -1.97 -20.54 -2.83
C SER A 47 -1.81 -20.48 -4.33
N THR A 48 -1.49 -19.29 -4.87
CA THR A 48 -1.24 -19.10 -6.31
C THR A 48 0.06 -18.34 -6.56
N ARG A 49 0.70 -18.62 -7.70
CA ARG A 49 1.91 -17.91 -8.14
C ARG A 49 1.65 -16.43 -8.42
N GLU A 50 0.45 -16.10 -8.88
CA GLU A 50 0.01 -14.73 -9.13
C GLU A 50 -0.07 -13.93 -7.83
N SER A 51 -0.63 -14.54 -6.77
CA SER A 51 -0.69 -13.92 -5.43
C SER A 51 0.70 -13.75 -4.84
N GLU A 52 1.59 -14.74 -4.97
CA GLU A 52 3.00 -14.62 -4.57
C GLU A 52 3.66 -13.44 -5.30
N ALA A 53 3.58 -13.40 -6.63
CA ALA A 53 4.16 -12.33 -7.42
C ALA A 53 3.60 -10.93 -7.06
N ALA A 54 2.31 -10.85 -6.70
CA ALA A 54 1.70 -9.61 -6.22
C ALA A 54 2.30 -9.17 -4.88
N ILE A 55 2.47 -10.07 -3.91
CA ILE A 55 3.09 -9.78 -2.62
C ILE A 55 4.54 -9.29 -2.81
N LEU A 56 5.33 -9.95 -3.66
CA LEU A 56 6.71 -9.55 -3.94
C LEU A 56 6.78 -8.14 -4.56
N ARG A 57 5.90 -7.84 -5.52
CA ARG A 57 5.80 -6.49 -6.12
C ARG A 57 5.42 -5.43 -5.11
N ASP A 58 4.46 -5.73 -4.23
CA ASP A 58 3.98 -4.78 -3.22
C ASP A 58 5.03 -4.49 -2.16
N LEU A 59 5.79 -5.51 -1.69
CA LEU A 59 6.90 -5.32 -0.77
C LEU A 59 8.02 -4.48 -1.39
N ARG A 60 8.40 -4.75 -2.65
CA ARG A 60 9.39 -3.94 -3.38
C ARG A 60 8.93 -2.51 -3.59
N TRP A 61 7.65 -2.32 -3.92
CA TRP A 61 7.10 -0.98 -4.06
C TRP A 61 7.15 -0.18 -2.75
N LEU A 62 6.98 -0.85 -1.59
CA LEU A 62 7.16 -0.24 -0.28
C LEU A 62 8.65 -0.01 0.09
N GLY A 63 9.60 -0.51 -0.71
CA GLY A 63 11.03 -0.47 -0.38
C GLY A 63 11.46 -1.48 0.68
N LEU A 64 10.64 -2.50 0.97
CA LEU A 64 10.91 -3.54 1.96
C LEU A 64 11.64 -4.72 1.29
N GLU A 65 12.86 -4.51 0.87
CA GLU A 65 13.70 -5.55 0.27
C GLU A 65 14.22 -6.53 1.32
N TRP A 66 14.27 -7.81 0.97
CA TRP A 66 14.72 -8.91 1.83
C TRP A 66 16.12 -9.38 1.47
N ASP A 67 16.82 -9.94 2.45
CA ASP A 67 18.20 -10.42 2.30
C ASP A 67 18.25 -11.87 1.85
N GLU A 68 17.21 -12.66 2.17
CA GLU A 68 17.02 -14.05 1.76
C GLU A 68 15.55 -14.30 1.41
N GLY A 69 15.30 -15.04 0.34
CA GLY A 69 13.91 -15.26 -0.09
C GLY A 69 13.78 -16.14 -1.34
N PRO A 70 12.53 -16.35 -1.82
CA PRO A 70 12.23 -17.35 -2.86
C PRO A 70 12.80 -17.03 -4.24
N ASP A 71 13.14 -15.77 -4.51
CA ASP A 71 13.62 -15.26 -5.80
C ASP A 71 15.11 -14.89 -5.79
N ILE A 72 15.66 -14.54 -4.62
CA ILE A 72 17.07 -14.16 -4.49
C ILE A 72 17.92 -15.28 -3.88
N GLY A 73 17.27 -16.31 -3.32
CA GLY A 73 17.96 -17.40 -2.63
C GLY A 73 18.48 -17.03 -1.26
N GLY A 74 19.50 -17.72 -0.80
CA GLY A 74 20.16 -17.53 0.50
C GLY A 74 20.70 -18.85 1.05
N SER A 75 21.40 -18.79 2.20
CA SER A 75 22.11 -19.93 2.78
C SER A 75 21.18 -20.96 3.47
N ARG A 76 19.94 -20.58 3.75
CA ARG A 76 18.97 -21.39 4.53
C ARG A 76 17.74 -21.83 3.71
N GLY A 77 17.82 -21.74 2.38
CA GLY A 77 16.75 -22.17 1.47
C GLY A 77 16.43 -23.65 1.52
N PRO A 78 15.39 -24.05 0.77
CA PRO A 78 14.45 -23.23 0.01
C PRO A 78 13.52 -22.40 0.90
N TYR A 79 12.95 -21.28 0.32
CA TYR A 79 12.13 -20.33 1.06
C TYR A 79 10.62 -20.44 0.73
N ARG A 80 10.20 -21.53 0.07
CA ARG A 80 8.79 -21.91 -0.06
C ARG A 80 8.54 -23.18 0.72
N GLN A 81 7.49 -23.22 1.51
CA GLN A 81 7.17 -24.40 2.34
C GLN A 81 6.86 -25.64 1.49
N SER A 82 6.25 -25.46 0.32
CA SER A 82 6.01 -26.56 -0.63
C SER A 82 7.28 -27.28 -1.10
N GLU A 83 8.43 -26.60 -1.08
CA GLU A 83 9.72 -27.14 -1.48
C GLU A 83 10.45 -27.86 -0.31
N ARG A 84 9.89 -27.83 0.91
CA ARG A 84 10.48 -28.32 2.16
C ARG A 84 9.77 -29.53 2.76
N LEU A 85 8.84 -30.15 2.05
CA LEU A 85 7.99 -31.24 2.57
C LEU A 85 8.81 -32.42 3.16
N HIS A 86 9.98 -32.73 2.59
CA HIS A 86 10.86 -33.78 3.08
C HIS A 86 11.41 -33.51 4.50
N LEU A 87 11.64 -32.22 4.84
CA LEU A 87 12.09 -31.82 6.17
C LEU A 87 10.98 -32.08 7.20
N TYR A 88 9.76 -31.64 6.91
CA TYR A 88 8.63 -31.84 7.82
C TYR A 88 8.34 -33.34 8.04
N GLN A 89 8.47 -34.14 7.00
CA GLN A 89 8.31 -35.60 7.13
C GLN A 89 9.39 -36.24 8.01
N SER A 90 10.64 -35.73 7.92
CA SER A 90 11.75 -36.23 8.77
C SER A 90 11.48 -35.92 10.24
N TYR A 91 11.20 -34.66 10.57
CA TYR A 91 10.93 -34.25 11.95
C TYR A 91 9.65 -34.86 12.53
N ALA A 92 8.62 -35.11 11.72
CA ALA A 92 7.45 -35.85 12.17
C ALA A 92 7.77 -37.30 12.56
N LYS A 93 8.68 -37.95 11.83
CA LYS A 93 9.17 -39.31 12.19
C LYS A 93 9.98 -39.29 13.48
N GLU A 94 10.81 -38.29 13.70
CA GLU A 94 11.56 -38.09 14.95
C GLU A 94 10.61 -37.95 16.16
N LEU A 95 9.57 -37.12 16.05
CA LEU A 95 8.56 -36.99 17.10
C LEU A 95 7.79 -38.26 17.37
N LEU A 96 7.47 -39.06 16.32
CA LEU A 96 6.83 -40.39 16.48
C LEU A 96 7.76 -41.38 17.18
N ALA A 97 9.04 -41.42 16.81
CA ALA A 97 10.02 -42.29 17.41
C ALA A 97 10.31 -41.96 18.88
N ALA A 98 10.23 -40.68 19.26
CA ALA A 98 10.39 -40.21 20.62
C ALA A 98 9.09 -40.25 21.47
N ASP A 99 8.01 -40.83 20.96
CA ASP A 99 6.64 -40.81 21.59
C ASP A 99 6.09 -39.41 21.89
N HIS A 100 6.60 -38.40 21.21
CA HIS A 100 6.04 -37.01 21.26
C HIS A 100 4.91 -36.80 20.26
N ALA A 101 4.64 -37.74 19.37
CA ALA A 101 3.53 -37.71 18.44
C ALA A 101 2.90 -39.09 18.27
N TYR A 102 1.71 -39.17 17.68
CA TYR A 102 1.00 -40.40 17.40
C TYR A 102 0.13 -40.31 16.16
N TYR A 103 -0.22 -41.44 15.59
CA TYR A 103 -1.11 -41.55 14.44
C TYR A 103 -2.57 -41.42 14.86
N CYS A 104 -3.31 -40.52 14.21
CA CYS A 104 -4.73 -40.27 14.40
C CYS A 104 -5.53 -40.70 13.18
N PHE A 105 -6.44 -41.63 13.35
CA PHE A 105 -7.30 -42.21 12.32
C PHE A 105 -8.75 -41.70 12.39
N CYS A 106 -9.03 -40.69 13.18
CA CYS A 106 -10.36 -40.10 13.30
C CYS A 106 -10.76 -39.41 11.99
N SER A 107 -11.97 -39.69 11.51
CA SER A 107 -12.49 -39.10 10.28
C SER A 107 -12.86 -37.61 10.48
N ALA A 108 -12.88 -36.86 9.39
CA ALA A 108 -13.32 -35.46 9.41
C ALA A 108 -14.76 -35.32 9.98
N THR A 109 -15.65 -36.22 9.59
CA THR A 109 -17.04 -36.25 10.06
C THR A 109 -17.13 -36.45 11.56
N GLN A 110 -16.31 -37.36 12.12
CA GLN A 110 -16.25 -37.57 13.58
C GLN A 110 -15.73 -36.32 14.30
N LEU A 111 -14.65 -35.71 13.78
CA LEU A 111 -14.07 -34.51 14.38
C LEU A 111 -15.04 -33.32 14.35
N ASP A 112 -15.80 -33.17 13.26
CA ASP A 112 -16.82 -32.12 13.16
C ASP A 112 -17.98 -32.34 14.11
N ALA A 113 -18.46 -33.60 14.25
CA ALA A 113 -19.52 -33.94 15.19
C ALA A 113 -19.12 -33.62 16.65
N GLU A 114 -17.90 -34.05 17.07
CA GLU A 114 -17.36 -33.75 18.41
C GLU A 114 -17.21 -32.24 18.64
N ARG A 115 -16.76 -31.51 17.62
CA ARG A 115 -16.65 -30.04 17.69
C ARG A 115 -18.01 -29.36 17.88
N GLN A 116 -19.02 -29.78 17.12
CA GLN A 116 -20.37 -29.20 17.25
C GLN A 116 -20.99 -29.51 18.62
N GLU A 117 -20.80 -30.74 19.12
CA GLU A 117 -21.25 -31.12 20.46
C GLU A 117 -20.58 -30.28 21.56
N ALA A 118 -19.26 -30.09 21.47
CA ALA A 118 -18.52 -29.27 22.42
C ALA A 118 -19.01 -27.82 22.42
N LEU A 119 -19.20 -27.22 21.24
CA LEU A 119 -19.70 -25.87 21.06
C LEU A 119 -21.12 -25.71 21.62
N ALA A 120 -22.02 -26.67 21.34
CA ALA A 120 -23.39 -26.69 21.86
C ALA A 120 -23.44 -26.78 23.39
N ALA A 121 -22.46 -27.46 24.01
CA ALA A 121 -22.29 -27.58 25.44
C ALA A 121 -21.51 -26.44 26.12
N GLY A 122 -21.11 -25.39 25.36
CA GLY A 122 -20.28 -24.29 25.86
C GLY A 122 -18.88 -24.70 26.31
N ARG A 123 -18.38 -25.85 25.87
CA ARG A 123 -17.06 -26.39 26.22
C ARG A 123 -16.03 -26.08 25.14
N PRO A 124 -14.73 -25.96 25.48
CA PRO A 124 -13.67 -25.90 24.48
C PRO A 124 -13.76 -27.10 23.52
N ALA A 125 -13.63 -26.82 22.22
CA ALA A 125 -13.67 -27.86 21.18
C ALA A 125 -12.33 -28.66 21.14
N LEU A 126 -12.01 -29.37 22.22
CA LEU A 126 -10.84 -30.23 22.33
C LEU A 126 -11.20 -31.65 21.90
N HIS A 127 -10.42 -32.18 20.95
CA HIS A 127 -10.59 -33.57 20.51
C HIS A 127 -9.88 -34.52 21.48
N ALA A 128 -10.64 -35.33 22.21
CA ALA A 128 -10.13 -36.40 23.06
C ALA A 128 -9.83 -37.65 22.21
N CYS A 129 -8.72 -37.65 21.49
CA CYS A 129 -8.36 -38.67 20.52
C CYS A 129 -8.08 -40.05 21.16
N THR A 130 -8.95 -41.01 20.93
CA THR A 130 -8.74 -42.39 21.39
C THR A 130 -7.51 -43.05 20.78
N CYS A 131 -7.10 -42.60 19.58
CA CYS A 131 -5.89 -43.09 18.92
C CYS A 131 -4.60 -42.79 19.71
N ARG A 132 -4.63 -41.85 20.66
CA ARG A 132 -3.51 -41.51 21.54
C ARG A 132 -3.02 -42.73 22.34
N ARG A 133 -3.87 -43.77 22.51
CA ARG A 133 -3.59 -45.00 23.27
C ARG A 133 -3.25 -46.19 22.40
N LEU A 134 -3.22 -46.07 21.06
CA LEU A 134 -2.84 -47.13 20.15
C LEU A 134 -1.36 -47.48 20.33
N SER A 135 -1.06 -48.79 20.32
CA SER A 135 0.34 -49.21 20.26
C SER A 135 0.93 -48.97 18.85
N PRO A 136 2.26 -48.89 18.72
CA PRO A 136 2.91 -48.76 17.42
C PRO A 136 2.50 -49.86 16.43
N GLU A 137 2.32 -51.12 16.93
CA GLU A 137 1.93 -52.28 16.12
C GLU A 137 0.48 -52.13 15.64
N GLN A 138 -0.42 -51.68 16.50
CA GLN A 138 -1.82 -51.43 16.13
C GLN A 138 -1.92 -50.33 15.07
N ALA A 139 -1.16 -49.24 15.21
CA ALA A 139 -1.11 -48.18 14.24
C ALA A 139 -0.53 -48.65 12.89
N ALA A 140 0.57 -49.43 12.93
CA ALA A 140 1.19 -50.03 11.75
C ALA A 140 0.24 -50.97 11.00
N ALA A 141 -0.53 -51.79 11.71
CA ALA A 141 -1.50 -52.71 11.13
C ALA A 141 -2.61 -51.95 10.35
N ARG A 142 -3.10 -50.81 10.90
CA ARG A 142 -4.09 -49.97 10.24
C ARG A 142 -3.54 -49.26 8.99
N ILE A 143 -2.30 -48.79 9.05
CA ILE A 143 -1.61 -48.22 7.88
C ILE A 143 -1.41 -49.31 6.80
N ALA A 144 -1.00 -50.52 7.18
CA ALA A 144 -0.86 -51.62 6.26
C ALA A 144 -2.20 -52.05 5.62
N ALA A 145 -3.33 -51.83 6.33
CA ALA A 145 -4.67 -52.04 5.79
C ALA A 145 -5.13 -50.90 4.85
N GLY A 146 -4.28 -49.89 4.57
CA GLY A 146 -4.54 -48.81 3.63
C GLY A 146 -5.15 -47.54 4.25
N GLU A 147 -5.29 -47.45 5.58
CA GLU A 147 -5.77 -46.24 6.23
C GLU A 147 -4.69 -45.14 6.17
N ARG A 148 -5.11 -43.91 5.95
CA ARG A 148 -4.23 -42.74 5.91
C ARG A 148 -4.41 -41.89 7.16
N PRO A 149 -3.56 -42.01 8.19
CA PRO A 149 -3.69 -41.24 9.41
C PRO A 149 -3.15 -39.83 9.24
N ALA A 150 -3.69 -38.90 10.03
CA ALA A 150 -2.98 -37.67 10.40
C ALA A 150 -1.97 -37.99 11.51
N ILE A 151 -0.97 -37.14 11.72
CA ILE A 151 -0.07 -37.18 12.86
C ILE A 151 -0.43 -36.03 13.80
N ARG A 152 -0.62 -36.37 15.09
CA ARG A 152 -0.86 -35.40 16.13
C ARG A 152 0.30 -35.31 17.11
N PHE A 153 0.60 -34.10 17.53
CA PHE A 153 1.54 -33.85 18.62
C PHE A 153 0.89 -34.22 19.94
N ARG A 154 1.63 -34.93 20.80
CA ARG A 154 1.20 -35.33 22.15
C ARG A 154 1.51 -34.20 23.13
N VAL A 155 0.53 -33.37 23.44
CA VAL A 155 0.69 -32.28 24.41
C VAL A 155 0.82 -32.87 25.82
N PRO A 156 1.84 -32.48 26.61
CA PRO A 156 1.96 -32.87 28.02
C PRO A 156 0.75 -32.35 28.83
N GLU A 157 0.16 -33.20 29.65
CA GLU A 157 -1.00 -32.86 30.49
C GLU A 157 -0.58 -32.14 31.79
N GLY A 158 -1.46 -31.29 32.33
CA GLY A 158 -1.29 -30.70 33.67
C GLY A 158 -0.11 -29.72 33.77
N ARG A 159 0.35 -29.13 32.70
CA ARG A 159 1.51 -28.25 32.68
C ARG A 159 1.14 -26.81 32.27
N GLU A 160 1.86 -25.84 32.81
CA GLU A 160 1.81 -24.45 32.35
C GLU A 160 2.91 -24.18 31.32
N VAL A 161 2.55 -23.54 30.19
CA VAL A 161 3.49 -23.02 29.19
C VAL A 161 3.58 -21.51 29.38
N ILE A 162 4.78 -21.02 29.65
CA ILE A 162 5.06 -19.60 29.87
C ILE A 162 6.06 -19.15 28.80
N PHE A 163 5.80 -18.00 28.18
CA PHE A 163 6.77 -17.32 27.34
C PHE A 163 6.68 -15.81 27.55
N THR A 164 7.80 -15.13 27.43
CA THR A 164 7.86 -13.66 27.47
C THR A 164 7.70 -13.13 26.06
N ASP A 165 6.71 -12.24 25.90
CA ASP A 165 6.45 -11.54 24.63
C ASP A 165 6.97 -10.11 24.75
N ALA A 166 7.75 -9.65 23.78
CA ALA A 166 8.38 -8.32 23.82
C ALA A 166 7.38 -7.16 23.84
N VAL A 167 6.14 -7.40 23.36
CA VAL A 167 5.06 -6.40 23.37
C VAL A 167 4.07 -6.65 24.50
N ARG A 168 3.69 -7.92 24.76
CA ARG A 168 2.60 -8.29 25.66
C ARG A 168 3.06 -8.65 27.09
N GLY A 169 4.37 -8.77 27.31
CA GLY A 169 4.92 -9.26 28.57
C GLY A 169 4.74 -10.77 28.74
N ASP A 170 4.68 -11.25 29.98
CA ASP A 170 4.54 -12.67 30.27
C ASP A 170 3.16 -13.21 29.92
N VAL A 171 3.13 -14.20 29.04
CA VAL A 171 1.93 -14.89 28.58
C VAL A 171 1.93 -16.32 29.09
N ARG A 172 0.80 -16.76 29.64
CA ARG A 172 0.65 -18.07 30.30
C ARG A 172 -0.54 -18.83 29.73
N PHE A 173 -0.32 -20.12 29.43
CA PHE A 173 -1.36 -21.05 28.99
C PHE A 173 -1.24 -22.38 29.73
N HIS A 174 -2.36 -22.94 30.13
CA HIS A 174 -2.40 -24.29 30.68
C HIS A 174 -2.54 -25.30 29.53
N THR A 175 -1.76 -26.38 29.56
CA THR A 175 -1.75 -27.36 28.44
C THR A 175 -3.09 -28.07 28.24
N ASP A 176 -3.90 -28.19 29.28
CA ASP A 176 -5.22 -28.83 29.22
C ASP A 176 -6.23 -28.10 28.34
N VAL A 177 -5.96 -26.82 27.99
CA VAL A 177 -6.79 -26.06 27.04
C VAL A 177 -6.20 -26.02 25.62
N ILE A 178 -5.03 -26.63 25.40
CA ILE A 178 -4.35 -26.59 24.08
C ILE A 178 -4.83 -27.75 23.19
N GLY A 179 -5.02 -28.94 23.75
CA GLY A 179 -5.32 -30.19 23.02
C GLY A 179 -4.18 -30.66 22.12
N ASP A 180 -4.27 -31.88 21.60
CA ASP A 180 -3.26 -32.47 20.71
C ASP A 180 -3.43 -31.95 19.27
N PRO A 181 -2.60 -31.00 18.80
CA PRO A 181 -2.76 -30.43 17.48
C PRO A 181 -2.31 -31.42 16.38
N VAL A 182 -2.95 -31.37 15.23
CA VAL A 182 -2.43 -32.04 14.02
C VAL A 182 -1.14 -31.34 13.61
N ILE A 183 -0.08 -32.11 13.41
CA ILE A 183 1.22 -31.64 12.89
C ILE A 183 1.43 -32.04 11.42
N VAL A 184 0.89 -33.20 11.00
CA VAL A 184 0.84 -33.60 9.58
C VAL A 184 -0.57 -34.09 9.27
N ARG A 185 -1.16 -33.57 8.22
CA ARG A 185 -2.50 -33.94 7.75
C ARG A 185 -2.48 -35.29 7.06
N ALA A 186 -3.64 -35.93 6.92
CA ALA A 186 -3.76 -37.24 6.26
C ALA A 186 -3.34 -37.21 4.76
N ASP A 187 -3.28 -36.05 4.14
CA ASP A 187 -2.76 -35.82 2.79
C ASP A 187 -1.22 -35.73 2.74
N GLY A 188 -0.54 -35.80 3.89
CA GLY A 188 0.91 -35.75 4.03
C GLY A 188 1.48 -34.30 4.14
N HIS A 189 0.66 -33.25 4.05
CA HIS A 189 1.12 -31.87 4.20
C HIS A 189 1.24 -31.47 5.68
N PRO A 190 2.24 -30.67 6.05
CA PRO A 190 2.38 -30.19 7.43
C PRO A 190 1.26 -29.23 7.78
N ALA A 191 0.88 -29.20 9.06
CA ALA A 191 0.04 -28.14 9.60
C ALA A 191 0.88 -26.90 9.93
N TYR A 192 0.25 -25.73 9.91
CA TYR A 192 0.88 -24.43 10.07
C TYR A 192 1.88 -24.36 11.23
N ASN A 193 1.43 -24.65 12.47
CA ASN A 193 2.28 -24.53 13.65
C ASN A 193 3.55 -25.42 13.59
N PHE A 194 3.46 -26.57 12.98
CA PHE A 194 4.59 -27.49 12.84
C PHE A 194 5.58 -27.02 11.78
N ALA A 195 5.09 -26.62 10.61
CA ALA A 195 5.94 -26.11 9.53
C ALA A 195 6.71 -24.86 9.98
N VAL A 196 6.04 -23.91 10.61
CA VAL A 196 6.64 -22.66 11.09
C VAL A 196 7.77 -22.92 12.09
N VAL A 197 7.59 -23.84 13.06
CA VAL A 197 8.62 -24.15 14.06
C VAL A 197 9.88 -24.72 13.39
N ILE A 198 9.72 -25.66 12.48
CA ILE A 198 10.86 -26.27 11.76
C ILE A 198 11.56 -25.22 10.91
N ASP A 199 10.80 -24.40 10.18
CA ASP A 199 11.37 -23.39 9.30
C ASP A 199 12.08 -22.29 10.09
N ASP A 200 11.47 -21.77 11.15
CA ASP A 200 12.08 -20.74 11.98
C ASP A 200 13.36 -21.25 12.64
N ALA A 201 13.38 -22.51 13.12
CA ALA A 201 14.58 -23.12 13.69
C ALA A 201 15.69 -23.31 12.62
N LEU A 202 15.38 -23.92 11.47
CA LEU A 202 16.36 -24.23 10.43
C LEU A 202 16.84 -22.98 9.68
N MET A 203 16.04 -21.91 9.63
CA MET A 203 16.42 -20.61 9.10
C MET A 203 17.10 -19.72 10.15
N GLU A 204 17.29 -20.25 11.38
CA GLU A 204 17.94 -19.54 12.49
C GLU A 204 17.25 -18.20 12.82
N VAL A 205 15.94 -18.18 12.76
CA VAL A 205 15.15 -16.99 13.12
C VAL A 205 15.30 -16.75 14.62
N THR A 206 15.74 -15.53 14.98
CA THR A 206 15.98 -15.16 16.37
C THR A 206 14.77 -14.46 16.99
N ASP A 207 13.96 -13.78 16.17
CA ASP A 207 12.81 -12.98 16.63
C ASP A 207 11.62 -13.16 15.69
N VAL A 208 10.48 -13.48 16.26
CA VAL A 208 9.21 -13.73 15.57
C VAL A 208 8.25 -12.58 15.86
N ILE A 209 8.16 -11.63 14.93
CA ILE A 209 7.23 -10.50 15.01
C ILE A 209 6.04 -10.79 14.09
N ARG A 210 4.82 -10.78 14.64
CA ARG A 210 3.59 -11.13 13.89
C ARG A 210 2.33 -10.53 14.53
N GLY A 211 1.16 -10.68 13.90
CA GLY A 211 -0.11 -10.23 14.47
C GLY A 211 -0.51 -11.00 15.74
N GLU A 212 -1.22 -10.34 16.64
CA GLU A 212 -1.71 -10.92 17.92
C GLU A 212 -2.74 -12.04 17.73
N ASP A 213 -3.35 -12.17 16.58
CA ASP A 213 -4.21 -13.29 16.19
C ASP A 213 -3.46 -14.64 16.25
N HIS A 214 -2.13 -14.60 16.23
CA HIS A 214 -1.27 -15.76 16.38
C HIS A 214 -0.85 -16.08 17.84
N ILE A 215 -1.22 -15.27 18.82
CA ILE A 215 -0.76 -15.47 20.22
C ILE A 215 -1.18 -16.84 20.78
N SER A 216 -2.38 -17.31 20.40
CA SER A 216 -2.88 -18.64 20.79
C SER A 216 -2.16 -19.82 20.12
N ASN A 217 -1.38 -19.56 19.07
CA ASN A 217 -0.53 -20.57 18.41
C ASN A 217 0.81 -20.74 19.14
N THR A 218 1.31 -19.69 19.78
CA THR A 218 2.64 -19.66 20.39
C THR A 218 2.87 -20.77 21.41
N PRO A 219 1.94 -21.09 22.35
CA PRO A 219 2.18 -22.19 23.30
C PRO A 219 2.33 -23.55 22.63
N ARG A 220 1.60 -23.82 21.52
CA ARG A 220 1.78 -25.03 20.71
C ARG A 220 3.16 -25.08 20.05
N GLN A 221 3.64 -23.94 19.59
CA GLN A 221 4.96 -23.81 18.95
C GLN A 221 6.07 -23.96 19.99
N VAL A 222 5.96 -23.37 21.18
CA VAL A 222 6.92 -23.53 22.27
C VAL A 222 7.07 -25.01 22.64
N LEU A 223 5.96 -25.74 22.80
CA LEU A 223 6.00 -27.18 23.09
C LEU A 223 6.65 -28.00 21.95
N LEU A 224 6.47 -27.61 20.70
CA LEU A 224 7.12 -28.23 19.54
C LEU A 224 8.63 -27.93 19.51
N TYR A 225 9.04 -26.68 19.81
CA TYR A 225 10.48 -26.36 19.96
C TYR A 225 11.13 -27.24 21.02
N GLU A 226 10.50 -27.36 22.19
CA GLU A 226 11.01 -28.20 23.28
C GLU A 226 11.13 -29.68 22.86
N ALA A 227 10.07 -30.25 22.25
CA ALA A 227 10.05 -31.66 21.86
C ALA A 227 11.06 -31.98 20.75
N LEU A 228 11.40 -31.03 19.89
CA LEU A 228 12.38 -31.15 18.84
C LEU A 228 13.81 -30.76 19.29
N GLY A 229 13.98 -30.28 20.53
CA GLY A 229 15.28 -29.85 21.04
C GLY A 229 15.79 -28.54 20.41
N PHE A 230 14.92 -27.73 19.84
CA PHE A 230 15.26 -26.43 19.29
C PHE A 230 15.13 -25.32 20.35
N ALA A 231 15.98 -24.32 20.28
CA ALA A 231 15.81 -23.11 21.07
C ALA A 231 14.66 -22.26 20.47
N PRO A 232 13.64 -21.87 21.26
CA PRO A 232 12.58 -21.00 20.78
C PRO A 232 13.13 -19.58 20.50
N PRO A 233 12.61 -18.88 19.47
CA PRO A 233 12.94 -17.47 19.23
C PRO A 233 12.29 -16.56 20.26
N ASN A 234 12.68 -15.28 20.29
CA ASN A 234 11.90 -14.25 20.97
C ASN A 234 10.59 -14.01 20.22
N PHE A 235 9.51 -13.72 20.95
CA PHE A 235 8.21 -13.44 20.35
C PHE A 235 7.79 -11.99 20.57
N ALA A 236 7.12 -11.41 19.57
CA ALA A 236 6.48 -10.10 19.66
C ALA A 236 5.15 -10.13 18.88
N HIS A 237 4.03 -9.98 19.61
CA HIS A 237 2.70 -10.00 19.02
C HIS A 237 2.13 -8.59 18.92
N LEU A 238 2.02 -8.11 17.67
CA LEU A 238 1.54 -6.77 17.33
C LEU A 238 0.01 -6.73 17.43
N SER A 239 -0.53 -5.64 17.96
CA SER A 239 -1.97 -5.37 17.92
C SER A 239 -2.49 -5.30 16.48
N LEU A 240 -3.76 -5.66 16.29
CA LEU A 240 -4.42 -5.55 14.97
C LEU A 240 -4.56 -4.09 14.55
N VAL A 241 -4.63 -3.87 13.23
CA VAL A 241 -5.04 -2.58 12.67
C VAL A 241 -6.56 -2.59 12.58
N MET A 242 -7.18 -1.59 13.19
CA MET A 242 -8.64 -1.48 13.27
C MET A 242 -9.18 -0.47 12.27
N GLY A 243 -10.42 -0.66 11.84
CA GLY A 243 -11.19 0.33 11.12
C GLY A 243 -11.74 1.42 12.05
N PRO A 244 -12.36 2.47 11.50
CA PRO A 244 -12.95 3.56 12.28
C PRO A 244 -14.09 3.12 13.21
N ASP A 245 -14.69 1.95 12.96
CA ASP A 245 -15.71 1.32 13.80
C ASP A 245 -15.14 0.42 14.91
N HIS A 246 -13.82 0.47 15.13
CA HIS A 246 -13.08 -0.37 16.07
C HIS A 246 -13.21 -1.89 15.83
N SER A 247 -13.58 -2.32 14.63
CA SER A 247 -13.47 -3.70 14.20
C SER A 247 -12.19 -3.90 13.36
N PRO A 248 -11.69 -5.13 13.20
CA PRO A 248 -10.53 -5.38 12.35
C PRO A 248 -10.70 -4.78 10.95
N LEU A 249 -9.68 -4.08 10.47
CA LEU A 249 -9.72 -3.42 9.17
C LEU A 249 -10.03 -4.42 8.06
N SER A 250 -11.03 -4.12 7.25
CA SER A 250 -11.55 -5.00 6.19
C SER A 250 -12.04 -4.19 4.99
N LYS A 251 -12.31 -4.84 3.86
CA LYS A 251 -12.76 -4.22 2.60
C LYS A 251 -14.00 -3.30 2.75
N ARG A 252 -14.84 -3.51 3.75
CA ARG A 252 -15.99 -2.62 4.03
C ARG A 252 -15.58 -1.20 4.48
N HIS A 253 -14.33 -1.04 4.92
CA HIS A 253 -13.77 0.25 5.34
C HIS A 253 -13.06 0.99 4.20
N GLY A 254 -13.09 0.47 2.97
CA GLY A 254 -12.43 1.05 1.80
C GLY A 254 -11.20 0.25 1.35
N ALA A 255 -10.17 0.95 0.89
CA ALA A 255 -8.92 0.32 0.47
C ALA A 255 -8.22 -0.35 1.65
N THR A 256 -7.77 -1.57 1.45
CA THR A 256 -7.12 -2.36 2.50
C THR A 256 -5.84 -3.05 2.03
N SER A 257 -5.58 -3.09 0.73
CA SER A 257 -4.37 -3.68 0.16
C SER A 257 -3.39 -2.60 -0.30
N VAL A 258 -2.10 -2.93 -0.28
CA VAL A 258 -1.03 -2.05 -0.78
C VAL A 258 -1.27 -1.67 -2.25
N ALA A 259 -1.70 -2.62 -3.07
CA ALA A 259 -2.02 -2.37 -4.48
C ALA A 259 -3.16 -1.35 -4.66
N GLU A 260 -4.20 -1.37 -3.80
CA GLU A 260 -5.29 -0.39 -3.83
C GLU A 260 -4.79 1.01 -3.45
N PHE A 261 -3.93 1.15 -2.44
CA PHE A 261 -3.34 2.45 -2.08
C PHE A 261 -2.43 2.98 -3.19
N ARG A 262 -1.61 2.11 -3.80
CA ARG A 262 -0.83 2.47 -4.99
C ARG A 262 -1.72 2.97 -6.12
N SER A 263 -2.80 2.25 -6.47
CA SER A 263 -3.72 2.67 -7.54
C SER A 263 -4.45 3.99 -7.25
N LYS A 264 -4.69 4.30 -5.97
CA LYS A 264 -5.22 5.60 -5.52
C LYS A 264 -4.17 6.73 -5.60
N GLY A 265 -2.92 6.45 -5.96
CA GLY A 265 -1.86 7.45 -6.11
C GLY A 265 -1.19 7.87 -4.82
N TYR A 266 -1.17 7.00 -3.81
CA TYR A 266 -0.31 7.20 -2.64
C TYR A 266 1.15 6.87 -2.98
N LEU A 267 2.08 7.62 -2.38
CA LEU A 267 3.51 7.34 -2.47
C LEU A 267 3.91 6.24 -1.48
N PRO A 268 4.86 5.37 -1.82
CA PRO A 268 5.29 4.30 -0.92
C PRO A 268 5.86 4.82 0.39
N GLU A 269 6.66 5.88 0.37
CA GLU A 269 7.24 6.49 1.57
C GLU A 269 6.17 7.05 2.51
N ALA A 270 5.07 7.58 1.99
CA ALA A 270 3.96 8.05 2.81
C ALA A 270 3.23 6.89 3.50
N LEU A 271 2.97 5.80 2.75
CA LEU A 271 2.33 4.62 3.31
C LEU A 271 3.22 3.92 4.34
N VAL A 272 4.52 3.79 4.07
CA VAL A 272 5.51 3.22 5.00
C VAL A 272 5.57 4.02 6.29
N ASN A 273 5.74 5.35 6.19
CA ASN A 273 5.79 6.21 7.36
C ASN A 273 4.49 6.11 8.18
N TYR A 274 3.35 6.16 7.51
CA TYR A 274 2.05 6.07 8.18
C TYR A 274 1.84 4.72 8.89
N LEU A 275 2.15 3.60 8.22
CA LEU A 275 2.05 2.25 8.79
C LEU A 275 3.01 2.05 9.97
N ALA A 276 4.21 2.65 9.92
CA ALA A 276 5.16 2.59 11.03
C ALA A 276 4.58 3.21 12.30
N LEU A 277 3.84 4.31 12.20
CA LEU A 277 3.26 5.03 13.34
C LEU A 277 1.97 4.42 13.87
N ILE A 278 1.40 3.41 13.22
CA ILE A 278 0.25 2.67 13.75
C ILE A 278 0.73 1.75 14.87
N GLY A 279 0.51 2.13 16.11
CA GLY A 279 0.86 1.35 17.29
C GLY A 279 2.34 1.38 17.68
N TRP A 280 3.14 2.26 17.10
CA TRP A 280 4.51 2.56 17.52
C TRP A 280 4.73 4.07 17.55
N SER A 281 5.55 4.54 18.48
CA SER A 281 5.92 5.94 18.62
C SER A 281 7.44 6.12 18.60
N PRO A 282 7.97 6.96 17.69
CA PRO A 282 9.41 7.25 17.61
C PRO A 282 9.94 8.13 18.75
N GLY A 283 9.05 8.67 19.60
CA GLY A 283 9.38 9.75 20.53
C GLY A 283 9.56 11.11 19.84
N GLY A 284 9.65 12.18 20.63
CA GLY A 284 9.96 13.52 20.11
C GLY A 284 8.85 14.26 19.35
N GLY A 285 7.72 13.62 19.06
CA GLY A 285 6.58 14.25 18.38
C GLY A 285 6.67 14.35 16.86
N ASP A 286 7.72 13.82 16.25
CA ASP A 286 7.87 13.79 14.78
C ASP A 286 6.92 12.76 14.17
N GLU A 287 6.10 13.19 13.22
CA GLU A 287 5.14 12.32 12.50
C GLU A 287 5.58 11.98 11.06
N LEU A 288 6.58 12.66 10.52
CA LEU A 288 7.07 12.49 9.16
C LEU A 288 8.57 12.21 9.18
N LEU A 289 8.91 10.93 9.00
CA LEU A 289 10.28 10.44 9.11
C LEU A 289 10.66 9.61 7.87
N PRO A 290 11.83 9.85 7.26
CA PRO A 290 12.37 8.96 6.22
C PRO A 290 12.53 7.53 6.75
N ILE A 291 12.48 6.54 5.86
CA ILE A 291 12.53 5.13 6.23
C ILE A 291 13.81 4.75 7.01
N ASP A 292 14.94 5.35 6.67
CA ASP A 292 16.22 5.12 7.38
C ASP A 292 16.18 5.66 8.81
N GLU A 293 15.48 6.78 9.03
CA GLU A 293 15.27 7.34 10.36
C GLU A 293 14.28 6.49 11.16
N LEU A 294 13.22 5.99 10.51
CA LEU A 294 12.32 5.01 11.12
C LEU A 294 13.09 3.78 11.58
N ALA A 295 13.93 3.20 10.72
CA ALA A 295 14.75 2.02 11.05
C ALA A 295 15.72 2.28 12.22
N ARG A 296 16.33 3.46 12.26
CA ARG A 296 17.27 3.83 13.31
C ARG A 296 16.61 4.02 14.67
N ARG A 297 15.37 4.50 14.72
CA ARG A 297 14.62 4.74 15.96
C ARG A 297 13.78 3.55 16.39
N PHE A 298 13.50 2.60 15.48
CA PHE A 298 12.58 1.52 15.76
C PHE A 298 13.07 0.59 16.86
N SER A 299 12.24 0.35 17.85
CA SER A 299 12.42 -0.69 18.85
C SER A 299 11.09 -1.32 19.24
N LEU A 300 11.13 -2.57 19.70
CA LEU A 300 9.92 -3.30 20.13
C LEU A 300 9.35 -2.74 21.44
N GLU A 301 10.19 -2.15 22.29
CA GLU A 301 9.76 -1.49 23.54
C GLU A 301 8.86 -0.27 23.27
N GLY A 302 9.04 0.38 22.12
CA GLY A 302 8.18 1.49 21.68
C GLY A 302 6.84 1.06 21.10
N VAL A 303 6.60 -0.25 20.91
CA VAL A 303 5.35 -0.77 20.36
C VAL A 303 4.28 -0.86 21.43
N GLY A 304 3.15 -0.17 21.18
CA GLY A 304 2.02 -0.13 22.10
C GLY A 304 1.17 -1.41 22.10
N HIS A 305 0.54 -1.69 23.22
CA HIS A 305 -0.39 -2.83 23.39
C HIS A 305 -1.75 -2.58 22.73
N SER A 306 -2.14 -1.32 22.56
CA SER A 306 -3.44 -0.94 22.03
C SER A 306 -3.49 -1.05 20.50
N ALA A 307 -4.64 -1.47 20.00
CA ALA A 307 -4.89 -1.48 18.56
C ALA A 307 -4.89 -0.05 18.00
N GLY A 308 -4.21 0.15 16.88
CA GLY A 308 -4.22 1.42 16.14
C GLY A 308 -5.37 1.47 15.15
N VAL A 309 -6.07 2.61 15.09
CA VAL A 309 -7.14 2.84 14.12
C VAL A 309 -6.54 3.38 12.81
N PHE A 310 -6.95 2.79 11.69
CA PHE A 310 -6.56 3.27 10.37
C PHE A 310 -7.38 4.51 10.01
N ASP A 311 -6.68 5.62 9.72
CA ASP A 311 -7.24 6.92 9.34
C ASP A 311 -6.73 7.31 7.96
N GLU A 312 -7.60 7.24 6.94
CA GLU A 312 -7.22 7.59 5.56
C GLU A 312 -6.97 9.10 5.38
N GLU A 313 -7.59 9.96 6.20
CA GLU A 313 -7.35 11.41 6.14
C GLU A 313 -5.94 11.75 6.64
N LYS A 314 -5.50 11.12 7.71
CA LYS A 314 -4.12 11.27 8.21
C LYS A 314 -3.10 10.73 7.20
N LEU A 315 -3.39 9.60 6.55
CA LEU A 315 -2.54 9.08 5.46
C LEU A 315 -2.50 10.06 4.27
N ALA A 316 -3.64 10.64 3.87
CA ALA A 316 -3.68 11.61 2.79
C ALA A 316 -2.90 12.89 3.14
N TRP A 317 -2.98 13.35 4.38
CA TRP A 317 -2.17 14.46 4.89
C TRP A 317 -0.66 14.15 4.80
N ALA A 318 -0.23 12.99 5.25
CA ALA A 318 1.15 12.57 5.13
C ALA A 318 1.60 12.49 3.67
N ASN A 319 0.77 11.92 2.79
CA ASN A 319 1.06 11.81 1.36
C ASN A 319 1.23 13.18 0.69
N ARG A 320 0.37 14.16 1.03
CA ARG A 320 0.51 15.54 0.56
C ARG A 320 1.86 16.15 0.94
N HIS A 321 2.35 15.85 2.14
CA HIS A 321 3.68 16.32 2.56
C HIS A 321 4.78 15.71 1.69
N TYR A 322 4.77 14.39 1.50
CA TYR A 322 5.77 13.71 0.68
C TYR A 322 5.71 14.14 -0.78
N LEU A 323 4.53 14.39 -1.36
CA LEU A 323 4.38 14.95 -2.71
C LEU A 323 5.04 16.33 -2.86
N LYS A 324 5.00 17.18 -1.82
CA LYS A 324 5.59 18.53 -1.87
C LYS A 324 7.12 18.51 -1.84
N VAL A 325 7.72 17.54 -1.17
CA VAL A 325 9.18 17.48 -0.99
C VAL A 325 9.87 16.51 -1.95
N ALA A 326 9.10 15.69 -2.65
CA ALA A 326 9.63 14.73 -3.61
C ALA A 326 10.23 15.41 -4.85
N ASP A 327 11.17 14.74 -5.50
CA ASP A 327 11.73 15.17 -6.78
C ASP A 327 10.61 15.34 -7.83
N PRO A 328 10.47 16.52 -8.46
CA PRO A 328 9.41 16.79 -9.43
C PRO A 328 9.44 15.85 -10.65
N THR A 329 10.62 15.43 -11.10
CA THR A 329 10.76 14.50 -12.24
C THR A 329 10.18 13.14 -11.88
N ARG A 330 10.53 12.64 -10.70
CA ARG A 330 9.94 11.38 -10.20
C ARG A 330 8.41 11.47 -10.05
N ILE A 331 7.88 12.60 -9.56
CA ILE A 331 6.42 12.79 -9.48
C ILE A 331 5.79 12.82 -10.87
N ALA A 332 6.43 13.47 -11.85
CA ALA A 332 5.97 13.47 -13.22
C ALA A 332 5.91 12.04 -13.80
N GLU A 333 6.97 11.25 -13.65
CA GLU A 333 7.02 9.85 -14.09
C GLU A 333 5.92 9.00 -13.43
N LEU A 334 5.78 9.10 -12.10
CA LEU A 334 4.76 8.37 -11.35
C LEU A 334 3.32 8.77 -11.71
N SER A 335 3.14 9.97 -12.27
CA SER A 335 1.83 10.49 -12.68
C SER A 335 1.39 10.04 -14.07
N LEU A 336 2.30 9.53 -14.92
CA LEU A 336 1.99 9.16 -16.32
C LEU A 336 0.82 8.17 -16.45
N PRO A 337 0.70 7.10 -15.64
CA PRO A 337 -0.44 6.19 -15.74
C PRO A 337 -1.78 6.89 -15.49
N TYR A 338 -1.81 7.86 -14.58
CA TYR A 338 -3.04 8.59 -14.26
C TYR A 338 -3.42 9.63 -15.34
N PHE A 339 -2.46 10.13 -16.11
CA PHE A 339 -2.76 10.92 -17.32
C PHE A 339 -3.41 10.05 -18.39
N ASP A 340 -2.92 8.82 -18.60
CA ASP A 340 -3.55 7.88 -19.54
C ASP A 340 -4.97 7.50 -19.11
N ASP A 341 -5.19 7.22 -17.83
CA ASP A 341 -6.50 6.97 -17.24
C ASP A 341 -7.48 8.17 -17.41
N ALA A 342 -6.94 9.39 -17.40
CA ALA A 342 -7.70 10.63 -17.65
C ALA A 342 -7.90 10.91 -19.15
N GLY A 343 -7.45 10.04 -20.05
CA GLY A 343 -7.54 10.18 -21.50
C GLY A 343 -6.51 11.13 -22.11
N ILE A 344 -5.51 11.58 -21.35
CA ILE A 344 -4.42 12.45 -21.79
C ILE A 344 -3.21 11.56 -22.09
N ARG A 345 -3.21 10.93 -23.26
CA ARG A 345 -2.13 10.02 -23.66
C ARG A 345 -0.85 10.79 -23.98
N MET A 346 0.25 10.34 -23.38
CA MET A 346 1.56 10.91 -23.59
C MET A 346 2.66 9.85 -23.40
N MET A 347 3.75 10.04 -24.14
CA MET A 347 5.00 9.25 -24.00
C MET A 347 6.18 10.25 -24.03
N PRO A 348 6.39 11.00 -22.95
CA PRO A 348 7.33 12.10 -22.93
C PRO A 348 8.78 11.64 -23.18
N ASP A 349 9.51 12.37 -24.04
CA ASP A 349 10.96 12.33 -24.11
C ASP A 349 11.58 13.10 -22.92
N GLY A 350 12.92 13.26 -22.88
CA GLY A 350 13.58 14.00 -21.80
C GLY A 350 13.04 15.43 -21.65
N ARG A 351 12.74 16.15 -22.75
CA ARG A 351 12.21 17.53 -22.72
C ARG A 351 10.75 17.55 -22.29
N GLY A 352 9.96 16.58 -22.74
CA GLY A 352 8.58 16.42 -22.32
C GLY A 352 8.48 16.13 -20.82
N LEU A 353 9.37 15.30 -20.30
CA LEU A 353 9.44 14.99 -18.87
C LEU A 353 9.92 16.17 -18.04
N GLU A 354 10.92 16.93 -18.52
CA GLU A 354 11.37 18.18 -17.88
C GLU A 354 10.23 19.21 -17.78
N PHE A 355 9.44 19.34 -18.86
CA PHE A 355 8.26 20.19 -18.86
C PHE A 355 7.21 19.72 -17.83
N LEU A 356 6.91 18.43 -17.80
CA LEU A 356 5.96 17.88 -16.83
C LEU A 356 6.46 18.10 -15.40
N ALA A 357 7.75 17.88 -15.16
CA ALA A 357 8.37 18.13 -13.85
C ALA A 357 8.21 19.61 -13.42
N ALA A 358 8.46 20.55 -14.33
CA ALA A 358 8.24 21.97 -14.07
C ALA A 358 6.75 22.28 -13.82
N ALA A 359 5.83 21.62 -14.52
CA ALA A 359 4.40 21.78 -14.34
C ALA A 359 3.88 21.21 -12.99
N MET A 360 4.62 20.29 -12.33
CA MET A 360 4.21 19.76 -11.02
C MET A 360 4.03 20.85 -9.97
N ALA A 361 4.74 21.98 -10.06
CA ALA A 361 4.55 23.12 -9.16
C ALA A 361 3.12 23.69 -9.19
N LEU A 362 2.38 23.48 -10.30
CA LEU A 362 0.98 23.91 -10.45
C LEU A 362 -0.02 22.99 -9.72
N ALA A 363 0.37 21.77 -9.40
CA ALA A 363 -0.52 20.75 -8.85
C ALA A 363 -0.15 20.35 -7.41
N ASN A 364 1.13 20.13 -7.11
CA ASN A 364 1.61 19.49 -5.87
C ASN A 364 1.14 20.17 -4.58
N ALA A 365 0.93 21.49 -4.60
CA ALA A 365 0.44 22.22 -3.42
C ALA A 365 -1.04 21.96 -3.10
N SER A 366 -1.82 21.46 -4.07
CA SER A 366 -3.29 21.39 -4.02
C SER A 366 -3.85 19.97 -4.16
N VAL A 367 -2.99 18.96 -4.18
CA VAL A 367 -3.39 17.54 -4.32
C VAL A 367 -2.89 16.73 -3.15
N ASP A 368 -3.64 15.67 -2.81
CA ASP A 368 -3.29 14.71 -1.78
C ASP A 368 -2.69 13.43 -2.36
N ARG A 369 -2.94 13.16 -3.65
CA ARG A 369 -2.62 11.91 -4.33
C ARG A 369 -2.30 12.14 -5.79
N LEU A 370 -1.44 11.30 -6.38
CA LEU A 370 -0.99 11.40 -7.77
C LEU A 370 -2.14 11.42 -8.78
N HIS A 371 -3.19 10.60 -8.57
CA HIS A 371 -4.33 10.52 -9.50
C HIS A 371 -5.10 11.85 -9.66
N GLN A 372 -4.89 12.82 -8.77
CA GLN A 372 -5.53 14.14 -8.84
C GLN A 372 -4.74 15.12 -9.73
N ILE A 373 -3.47 14.81 -10.04
CA ILE A 373 -2.58 15.69 -10.83
C ILE A 373 -3.11 15.94 -12.24
N PRO A 374 -3.57 14.93 -13.01
CA PRO A 374 -4.08 15.17 -14.36
C PRO A 374 -5.21 16.20 -14.40
N ALA A 375 -6.15 16.14 -13.46
CA ALA A 375 -7.26 17.11 -13.40
C ALA A 375 -6.78 18.55 -13.16
N ARG A 376 -5.69 18.70 -12.37
CA ARG A 376 -5.09 20.03 -12.12
C ARG A 376 -4.34 20.59 -13.33
N LEU A 377 -3.69 19.70 -14.11
CA LEU A 377 -2.88 20.08 -15.26
C LEU A 377 -3.62 20.00 -16.60
N ALA A 378 -4.84 19.47 -16.63
CA ALA A 378 -5.60 19.28 -17.86
C ALA A 378 -5.78 20.57 -18.69
N PHE A 379 -5.81 21.75 -18.05
CA PHE A 379 -5.88 23.05 -18.77
C PHE A 379 -4.70 23.29 -19.71
N LEU A 380 -3.57 22.62 -19.51
CA LEU A 380 -2.42 22.70 -20.41
C LEU A 380 -2.72 21.99 -21.73
N PHE A 381 -3.37 20.84 -21.69
CA PHE A 381 -3.51 19.88 -22.78
C PHE A 381 -4.90 19.86 -23.44
N ASP A 382 -5.92 20.30 -22.72
CA ASP A 382 -7.33 20.23 -23.12
C ASP A 382 -7.99 21.64 -23.06
N TYR A 383 -7.44 22.56 -23.85
CA TYR A 383 -7.95 23.90 -23.94
C TYR A 383 -8.97 24.05 -25.09
N SER A 384 -10.20 24.54 -24.81
CA SER A 384 -11.23 24.86 -25.78
C SER A 384 -12.03 26.08 -25.33
N PRO A 385 -11.96 27.22 -26.07
CA PRO A 385 -12.76 28.40 -25.79
C PRO A 385 -14.27 28.11 -25.88
N GLU A 386 -14.70 27.28 -26.85
CA GLU A 386 -16.10 26.93 -27.05
C GLU A 386 -16.68 26.18 -25.85
N ARG A 387 -15.90 25.22 -25.29
CA ARG A 387 -16.29 24.49 -24.07
C ARG A 387 -16.36 25.44 -22.87
N SER A 388 -15.40 26.33 -22.72
CA SER A 388 -15.40 27.32 -21.65
C SER A 388 -16.63 28.25 -21.73
N LEU A 389 -16.95 28.76 -22.92
CA LEU A 389 -18.12 29.58 -23.16
C LEU A 389 -19.45 28.80 -23.10
N GLY A 390 -19.40 27.47 -23.13
CA GLY A 390 -20.52 26.58 -22.85
C GLY A 390 -20.94 26.59 -21.37
N ASP A 391 -20.03 26.86 -20.47
CA ASP A 391 -20.34 27.01 -19.04
C ASP A 391 -21.12 28.30 -18.78
N VAL A 392 -22.25 28.18 -18.09
CA VAL A 392 -23.17 29.31 -17.84
C VAL A 392 -22.51 30.37 -16.95
N GLY A 393 -21.75 29.97 -15.94
CA GLY A 393 -21.06 30.88 -15.02
C GLY A 393 -19.95 31.68 -15.73
N ILE A 394 -19.11 30.98 -16.49
CA ILE A 394 -18.04 31.62 -17.30
C ILE A 394 -18.66 32.56 -18.32
N ARG A 395 -19.70 32.14 -19.04
CA ARG A 395 -20.38 32.95 -20.05
C ARG A 395 -20.97 34.22 -19.43
N SER A 396 -21.63 34.11 -18.30
CA SER A 396 -22.20 35.26 -17.59
C SER A 396 -21.13 36.28 -17.17
N GLU A 397 -20.01 35.79 -16.63
CA GLU A 397 -18.90 36.66 -16.19
C GLU A 397 -18.22 37.39 -17.36
N ILE A 398 -17.88 36.62 -18.43
CA ILE A 398 -17.18 37.16 -19.60
C ILE A 398 -18.08 38.08 -20.47
N SER A 399 -19.39 37.96 -20.36
CA SER A 399 -20.34 38.78 -21.13
C SER A 399 -20.43 40.25 -20.64
N THR A 400 -19.94 40.55 -19.44
CA THR A 400 -19.91 41.93 -18.92
C THR A 400 -19.03 42.85 -19.78
N GLU A 401 -19.37 44.13 -19.92
CA GLU A 401 -18.58 45.09 -20.68
C GLU A 401 -17.13 45.19 -20.21
N GLY A 402 -16.92 45.24 -18.89
CA GLY A 402 -15.58 45.28 -18.31
C GLY A 402 -14.75 44.04 -18.62
N ALA A 403 -15.34 42.81 -18.55
CA ALA A 403 -14.65 41.57 -18.89
C ALA A 403 -14.33 41.48 -20.38
N ARG A 404 -15.25 41.90 -21.27
CA ARG A 404 -15.00 41.97 -22.72
C ARG A 404 -13.87 42.94 -23.06
N ALA A 405 -13.78 44.08 -22.35
CA ALA A 405 -12.66 45.01 -22.50
C ALA A 405 -11.33 44.36 -22.10
N VAL A 406 -11.30 43.60 -21.00
CA VAL A 406 -10.10 42.82 -20.59
C VAL A 406 -9.71 41.77 -21.63
N VAL A 407 -10.67 41.01 -22.17
CA VAL A 407 -10.39 39.98 -23.19
C VAL A 407 -9.75 40.61 -24.44
N ARG A 408 -10.32 41.73 -24.95
CA ARG A 408 -9.77 42.43 -26.12
C ARG A 408 -8.38 42.98 -25.84
N ALA A 409 -8.21 43.73 -24.73
CA ALA A 409 -6.92 44.29 -24.37
C ALA A 409 -5.85 43.23 -24.17
N LEU A 410 -6.21 42.09 -23.58
CA LEU A 410 -5.29 40.94 -23.39
C LEU A 410 -4.86 40.38 -24.76
N ALA A 411 -5.78 40.16 -25.70
CA ALA A 411 -5.46 39.63 -27.03
C ALA A 411 -4.58 40.61 -27.82
N GLU A 412 -4.83 41.92 -27.72
CA GLU A 412 -4.00 42.98 -28.33
C GLU A 412 -2.56 42.99 -27.77
N GLU A 413 -2.41 42.98 -26.44
CA GLU A 413 -1.09 42.94 -25.80
C GLU A 413 -0.31 41.70 -26.11
N LEU A 414 -0.98 40.53 -26.18
CA LEU A 414 -0.34 39.27 -26.52
C LEU A 414 0.03 39.15 -28.01
N ALA A 415 -0.60 39.93 -28.91
CA ALA A 415 -0.33 39.85 -30.37
C ALA A 415 1.15 40.10 -30.73
N GLY A 416 1.80 41.04 -30.02
CA GLY A 416 3.23 41.38 -30.22
C GLY A 416 4.15 40.90 -29.08
N ALA A 417 3.64 40.22 -28.07
CA ALA A 417 4.43 39.85 -26.92
C ALA A 417 5.39 38.68 -27.21
N PRO A 418 6.61 38.72 -26.66
CA PRO A 418 7.46 37.54 -26.63
C PRO A 418 6.84 36.54 -25.64
N ARG A 419 7.46 35.34 -25.53
CA ARG A 419 7.11 34.36 -24.50
C ARG A 419 7.05 35.00 -23.12
N LEU A 420 6.02 34.60 -22.36
CA LEU A 420 5.79 35.15 -21.06
C LEU A 420 6.50 34.29 -19.99
N ASP A 421 7.48 34.89 -19.34
CA ASP A 421 7.91 34.49 -18.00
C ASP A 421 7.07 35.21 -16.94
N ARG A 422 7.33 35.01 -15.66
CA ARG A 422 6.59 35.62 -14.55
C ARG A 422 6.64 37.14 -14.57
N GLU A 423 7.79 37.73 -14.90
CA GLU A 423 7.96 39.21 -14.91
C GLU A 423 7.22 39.82 -16.10
N LYS A 424 7.37 39.24 -17.28
CA LYS A 424 6.65 39.70 -18.49
C LYS A 424 5.14 39.58 -18.35
N TYR A 425 4.67 38.47 -17.74
CA TYR A 425 3.24 38.32 -17.44
C TYR A 425 2.73 39.45 -16.52
N ARG A 426 3.46 39.77 -15.46
CA ARG A 426 3.07 40.85 -14.55
C ARG A 426 3.05 42.20 -15.24
N ALA A 427 4.04 42.47 -16.09
CA ALA A 427 4.09 43.69 -16.92
C ALA A 427 2.89 43.76 -17.87
N LEU A 428 2.59 42.67 -18.57
CA LEU A 428 1.43 42.58 -19.48
C LEU A 428 0.11 42.76 -18.72
N ALA A 429 -0.09 42.11 -17.59
CA ALA A 429 -1.28 42.28 -16.77
C ALA A 429 -1.44 43.76 -16.28
N HIS A 430 -0.32 44.41 -15.99
CA HIS A 430 -0.33 45.83 -15.66
C HIS A 430 -0.76 46.70 -16.86
N GLN A 431 -0.30 46.42 -18.07
CA GLN A 431 -0.72 47.13 -19.30
C GLN A 431 -2.24 46.96 -19.53
N VAL A 432 -2.75 45.72 -19.42
CA VAL A 432 -4.19 45.43 -19.53
C VAL A 432 -4.98 46.19 -18.46
N LYS A 433 -4.48 46.27 -17.24
CA LYS A 433 -5.09 47.07 -16.15
C LYS A 433 -5.18 48.54 -16.50
N VAL A 434 -4.11 49.13 -17.04
CA VAL A 434 -4.05 50.54 -17.44
C VAL A 434 -5.05 50.83 -18.55
N LYS A 435 -5.09 49.98 -19.59
CA LYS A 435 -6.01 50.13 -20.74
C LYS A 435 -7.49 50.00 -20.35
N THR A 436 -7.81 49.11 -19.44
CA THR A 436 -9.22 48.78 -19.12
C THR A 436 -9.76 49.42 -17.86
N GLY A 437 -8.89 49.94 -16.98
CA GLY A 437 -9.24 50.41 -15.66
C GLY A 437 -9.69 49.35 -14.67
N GLN A 438 -9.73 48.05 -15.09
CA GLN A 438 -10.18 46.94 -14.25
C GLN A 438 -9.10 46.55 -13.22
N LYS A 439 -9.52 46.07 -12.05
CA LYS A 439 -8.62 45.73 -10.92
C LYS A 439 -9.08 44.47 -10.22
N ALA A 440 -8.14 43.84 -9.49
CA ALA A 440 -8.39 42.68 -8.66
C ALA A 440 -9.18 41.58 -9.41
N LYS A 441 -10.28 41.07 -8.86
CA LYS A 441 -11.07 39.99 -9.47
C LYS A 441 -11.57 40.38 -10.88
N ALA A 442 -12.02 41.61 -11.11
CA ALA A 442 -12.53 42.05 -12.42
C ALA A 442 -11.46 42.09 -13.52
N LEU A 443 -10.17 42.14 -13.17
CA LEU A 443 -9.04 41.99 -14.09
C LEU A 443 -8.58 40.53 -14.24
N PHE A 444 -8.25 39.91 -13.12
CA PHE A 444 -7.55 38.62 -13.16
C PHE A 444 -8.45 37.41 -13.47
N HIS A 445 -9.74 37.45 -13.16
CA HIS A 445 -10.67 36.37 -13.50
C HIS A 445 -10.87 36.24 -15.02
N PRO A 446 -11.20 37.34 -15.79
CA PRO A 446 -11.24 37.22 -17.24
C PRO A 446 -9.91 36.78 -17.85
N ILE A 447 -8.76 37.27 -17.37
CA ILE A 447 -7.43 36.79 -17.81
C ILE A 447 -7.30 35.27 -17.57
N ARG A 448 -7.69 34.78 -16.39
CA ARG A 448 -7.65 33.34 -16.08
C ARG A 448 -8.52 32.55 -17.03
N ILE A 449 -9.76 32.96 -17.21
CA ILE A 449 -10.70 32.25 -18.12
C ILE A 449 -10.14 32.17 -19.54
N VAL A 450 -9.63 33.28 -20.05
CA VAL A 450 -9.05 33.35 -21.41
C VAL A 450 -7.84 32.41 -21.54
N LEU A 451 -6.91 32.41 -20.60
CA LEU A 451 -5.65 31.70 -20.73
C LEU A 451 -5.73 30.23 -20.26
N THR A 452 -6.61 29.90 -19.32
CA THR A 452 -6.74 28.53 -18.81
C THR A 452 -8.02 27.82 -19.25
N GLY A 453 -9.00 28.54 -19.77
CA GLY A 453 -10.33 27.99 -20.07
C GLY A 453 -11.18 27.71 -18.84
N ARG A 454 -10.76 28.16 -17.62
CA ARG A 454 -11.38 27.80 -16.35
C ARG A 454 -11.54 29.03 -15.44
N ALA A 455 -12.61 29.07 -14.64
CA ALA A 455 -12.83 30.11 -13.64
C ALA A 455 -11.88 29.97 -12.43
N GLU A 456 -11.52 28.74 -12.09
CA GLU A 456 -10.62 28.40 -10.99
C GLU A 456 -9.39 27.65 -11.49
N GLY A 457 -8.30 27.65 -10.72
CA GLY A 457 -7.07 26.95 -11.08
C GLY A 457 -5.83 27.50 -10.36
N PRO A 458 -4.63 27.08 -10.79
CA PRO A 458 -3.37 27.51 -10.18
C PRO A 458 -3.15 29.02 -10.34
N GLU A 459 -2.20 29.55 -9.59
CA GLU A 459 -1.80 30.96 -9.70
C GLU A 459 -1.36 31.30 -11.13
N LEU A 460 -1.83 32.43 -11.65
CA LEU A 460 -1.50 32.85 -13.03
C LEU A 460 -0.01 33.13 -13.22
N ASP A 461 0.67 33.57 -12.17
CA ASP A 461 2.15 33.75 -12.17
C ASP A 461 2.92 32.46 -12.44
N LEU A 462 2.29 31.31 -12.23
CA LEU A 462 2.85 29.98 -12.51
C LEU A 462 2.25 29.39 -13.78
N ALA A 463 0.93 29.52 -13.99
CA ALA A 463 0.23 28.93 -15.11
C ALA A 463 0.62 29.54 -16.45
N VAL A 464 0.75 30.87 -16.51
CA VAL A 464 1.03 31.58 -17.77
C VAL A 464 2.42 31.23 -18.35
N PRO A 465 3.51 31.25 -17.54
CA PRO A 465 4.81 30.77 -18.02
C PRO A 465 4.80 29.30 -18.44
N ALA A 466 4.09 28.43 -17.71
CA ALA A 466 4.01 27.02 -18.04
C ALA A 466 3.30 26.75 -19.38
N ILE A 467 2.25 27.53 -19.70
CA ILE A 467 1.58 27.44 -21.00
C ILE A 467 2.55 27.72 -22.15
N ASP A 468 3.32 28.81 -22.08
CA ASP A 468 4.27 29.16 -23.14
C ASP A 468 5.46 28.19 -23.22
N LEU A 469 5.92 27.68 -22.07
CA LEU A 469 6.97 26.65 -22.04
C LEU A 469 6.50 25.37 -22.75
N GLY A 470 5.25 24.95 -22.51
CA GLY A 470 4.67 23.79 -23.18
C GLY A 470 4.42 24.00 -24.66
N ALA A 471 4.03 25.23 -25.07
CA ALA A 471 3.77 25.56 -26.47
C ALA A 471 5.02 25.49 -27.36
N ASP A 472 6.18 25.61 -26.77
CA ASP A 472 7.47 25.59 -27.49
C ASP A 472 8.05 24.21 -27.68
N LEU A 473 7.46 23.20 -27.06
CA LEU A 473 7.95 21.86 -27.20
C LEU A 473 7.66 21.33 -28.63
N PRO A 474 8.62 20.67 -29.25
CA PRO A 474 8.38 20.00 -30.52
C PRO A 474 7.43 18.80 -30.29
N GLU A 475 6.77 18.37 -31.38
CA GLU A 475 5.91 17.17 -31.37
C GLU A 475 6.65 15.92 -30.84
N SER A 476 7.98 15.85 -31.14
CA SER A 476 8.83 14.76 -30.65
C SER A 476 8.99 14.71 -29.14
N ALA A 477 8.58 15.74 -28.38
CA ALA A 477 8.61 15.74 -26.92
C ALA A 477 7.64 14.71 -26.29
N GLY A 478 6.74 14.13 -27.09
CA GLY A 478 5.86 13.03 -26.67
C GLY A 478 4.75 13.45 -25.69
N ILE A 479 4.41 14.74 -25.66
CA ILE A 479 3.27 15.29 -24.92
C ILE A 479 2.23 15.87 -25.88
N PRO A 480 0.94 15.94 -25.51
CA PRO A 480 -0.07 16.60 -26.33
C PRO A 480 0.29 18.08 -26.58
N LYS A 481 -0.07 18.58 -27.78
CA LYS A 481 0.19 19.97 -28.15
C LYS A 481 -0.43 20.92 -27.13
N VAL A 482 0.39 21.84 -26.60
CA VAL A 482 -0.04 22.95 -25.74
C VAL A 482 -0.20 24.19 -26.61
N LEU A 483 -1.38 24.81 -26.58
CA LEU A 483 -1.59 26.11 -27.22
C LEU A 483 -0.97 27.20 -26.34
N GLY A 484 -0.17 28.09 -26.95
CA GLY A 484 0.47 29.22 -26.26
C GLY A 484 -0.52 30.29 -25.80
N ASN A 485 -0.07 31.16 -24.91
CA ASN A 485 -0.94 32.23 -24.36
C ASN A 485 -1.50 33.15 -25.46
N ARG A 486 -0.71 33.50 -26.48
CA ARG A 486 -1.16 34.27 -27.63
C ARG A 486 -2.25 33.53 -28.41
N GLU A 487 -2.04 32.28 -28.75
CA GLU A 487 -3.00 31.47 -29.50
C GLU A 487 -4.32 31.33 -28.73
N ARG A 488 -4.25 31.10 -27.41
CA ARG A 488 -5.42 31.00 -26.52
C ARG A 488 -6.22 32.29 -26.48
N ALA A 489 -5.56 33.44 -26.32
CA ALA A 489 -6.24 34.73 -26.27
C ALA A 489 -6.95 35.05 -27.57
N VAL A 490 -6.30 34.82 -28.71
CA VAL A 490 -6.90 35.05 -30.04
C VAL A 490 -8.10 34.08 -30.25
N ALA A 491 -7.92 32.79 -29.99
CA ALA A 491 -9.00 31.82 -30.14
C ALA A 491 -10.21 32.15 -29.24
N PHE A 492 -9.95 32.58 -28.00
CA PHE A 492 -11.01 32.93 -27.06
C PHE A 492 -11.77 34.19 -27.49
N ALA A 493 -11.06 35.22 -27.91
CA ALA A 493 -11.67 36.45 -28.40
C ALA A 493 -12.58 36.18 -29.63
N GLN A 494 -12.10 35.39 -30.58
CA GLN A 494 -12.88 34.98 -31.76
C GLN A 494 -14.13 34.17 -31.40
N ALA A 495 -14.00 33.25 -30.44
CA ALA A 495 -15.14 32.43 -29.99
C ALA A 495 -16.17 33.30 -29.25
N LEU A 496 -15.74 34.29 -28.47
CA LEU A 496 -16.61 35.22 -27.76
C LEU A 496 -17.40 36.12 -28.74
N GLU A 497 -16.77 36.57 -29.82
CA GLU A 497 -17.45 37.37 -30.86
C GLU A 497 -18.54 36.57 -31.57
N ARG A 498 -18.27 35.29 -31.89
CA ARG A 498 -19.25 34.37 -32.52
C ARG A 498 -20.46 34.08 -31.61
N THR A 499 -20.33 34.16 -30.34
CA THR A 499 -21.43 33.93 -29.37
C THR A 499 -22.27 35.20 -29.11
N ASN A 500 -21.91 36.37 -29.67
CA ASN A 500 -22.65 37.61 -29.50
C ASN A 500 -23.86 37.68 -30.49
N PRO A 501 -25.13 37.75 -30.02
CA PRO A 501 -26.31 37.83 -30.89
C PRO A 501 -26.33 39.03 -31.83
N GLU A 502 -25.68 40.15 -31.43
CA GLU A 502 -25.66 41.42 -32.20
C GLU A 502 -24.76 41.36 -33.45
N SER A 503 -23.88 40.35 -33.58
CA SER A 503 -23.04 40.19 -34.79
C SER A 503 -23.73 39.45 -35.97
N ARG A 504 -24.96 39.04 -35.79
CA ARG A 504 -25.82 38.52 -36.87
C ARG A 504 -26.60 39.67 -37.52
N SER A 505 -25.92 40.56 -38.24
CA SER A 505 -26.58 41.43 -39.18
C SER A 505 -27.31 40.58 -40.21
N PRO A 506 -28.61 40.76 -40.46
CA PRO A 506 -29.25 40.10 -41.60
C PRO A 506 -28.58 40.67 -42.85
N ASN A 507 -27.99 39.79 -43.67
CA ASN A 507 -27.57 40.15 -45.00
C ASN A 507 -28.79 40.69 -45.75
N PRO A 508 -28.66 41.76 -46.54
CA PRO A 508 -29.75 42.42 -47.25
C PRO A 508 -30.36 41.51 -48.34
#